data_c1923f1837416272aaf3cb33babd1bce
#
_entry.id   c1923f1837416272aaf3cb33babd1bce
#
_cell.length_a   1.000
_cell.length_b   1.000
_cell.length_c   1.000
_cell.angle_alpha   90.00
_cell.angle_beta   90.00
_cell.angle_gamma   90.00
#
_symmetry.space_group_name_H-M   'P 1'
#
loop_
_entity.id
_entity.type
_entity.pdbx_description
1 polymer ?
#
loop_
_entity_poly.entity_id
_entity_poly.type
_entity_poly.pdbx_seq_one_letter_code
_entity_poly.pdbx_strand_id
1 'polypeptide(L)'
;MRGFVVAPLIRLLPVGLLTLSLQRVIFANHPIHDVQIQLVLALVVAAGAGGGMDRGAIAGFVLGMLSDASGDTPLGVLALAYGMGGMTAGYLHRFTTDPQWWLAALFATMGAAVGETAIPVVKALTGERGWVNSSLLVTVPIVAVSAGLLCPLLMPVGRWMMGVKRKKWKAMTE
;
A
#
# COMPACT_ATOMS: atom_id res chain seq x y z
N MET A 1 25.30 1.91 -3.01
CA MET A 1 23.99 1.27 -3.12
C MET A 1 23.45 0.67 -1.80
N ARG A 2 24.28 0.19 -0.88
CA ARG A 2 23.82 -0.41 0.40
C ARG A 2 23.08 0.56 1.35
N GLY A 3 23.43 1.83 1.40
CA GLY A 3 22.76 2.80 2.30
C GLY A 3 21.36 3.25 1.87
N PHE A 4 20.98 3.04 0.62
CA PHE A 4 19.68 3.48 0.08
C PHE A 4 18.53 2.54 0.48
N VAL A 5 18.83 1.28 0.80
CA VAL A 5 17.85 0.25 1.14
C VAL A 5 17.75 0.03 2.66
N VAL A 6 18.85 0.12 3.38
CA VAL A 6 18.89 -0.18 4.82
C VAL A 6 18.16 0.86 5.68
N ALA A 7 18.34 2.15 5.38
CA ALA A 7 17.70 3.22 6.15
C ALA A 7 16.15 3.22 6.07
N PRO A 8 15.53 2.99 4.91
CA PRO A 8 14.07 2.85 4.84
C PRO A 8 13.58 1.55 5.51
N LEU A 9 14.29 0.42 5.41
CA LEU A 9 13.87 -0.84 6.03
C LEU A 9 13.77 -0.74 7.56
N ILE A 10 14.71 -0.08 8.23
CA ILE A 10 14.70 0.12 9.69
C ILE A 10 13.46 0.88 10.15
N ARG A 11 12.93 1.80 9.34
CA ARG A 11 11.73 2.56 9.66
C ARG A 11 10.44 1.85 9.22
N LEU A 12 10.52 1.08 8.16
CA LEU A 12 9.40 0.39 7.53
C LEU A 12 8.88 -0.75 8.42
N LEU A 13 9.77 -1.52 9.05
CA LEU A 13 9.39 -2.63 9.91
C LEU A 13 8.55 -2.20 11.13
N PRO A 14 9.00 -1.23 11.99
CA PRO A 14 8.20 -0.85 13.15
C PRO A 14 6.88 -0.17 12.77
N VAL A 15 6.86 0.64 11.71
CA VAL A 15 5.61 1.24 11.22
C VAL A 15 4.67 0.17 10.68
N GLY A 16 5.19 -0.80 9.95
CA GLY A 16 4.42 -1.94 9.44
C GLY A 16 3.80 -2.77 10.55
N LEU A 17 4.59 -3.13 11.56
CA LEU A 17 4.12 -3.87 12.74
C LEU A 17 3.02 -3.10 13.49
N LEU A 18 3.23 -1.80 13.68
CA LEU A 18 2.26 -0.94 14.35
C LEU A 18 0.96 -0.84 13.54
N THR A 19 1.06 -0.68 12.21
CA THR A 19 -0.11 -0.63 11.31
C THR A 19 -0.85 -1.95 11.28
N LEU A 20 -0.14 -3.09 11.26
CA LEU A 20 -0.74 -4.42 11.35
C LEU A 20 -1.45 -4.65 12.67
N SER A 21 -0.82 -4.29 13.79
CA SER A 21 -1.42 -4.40 15.12
C SER A 21 -2.68 -3.54 15.22
N LEU A 22 -2.61 -2.30 14.71
CA LEU A 22 -3.75 -1.39 14.69
C LEU A 22 -4.89 -1.93 13.81
N GLN A 23 -4.57 -2.47 12.63
CA GLN A 23 -5.55 -3.10 11.74
C GLN A 23 -6.26 -4.26 12.44
N ARG A 24 -5.51 -5.12 13.13
CA ARG A 24 -6.11 -6.26 13.85
C ARG A 24 -6.97 -5.83 15.03
N VAL A 25 -6.53 -4.84 15.82
CA VAL A 25 -7.29 -4.36 17.00
C VAL A 25 -8.60 -3.65 16.58
N ILE A 26 -8.54 -2.80 15.55
CA ILE A 26 -9.69 -1.98 15.16
C ILE A 26 -10.68 -2.78 14.31
N PHE A 27 -10.19 -3.57 13.35
CA PHE A 27 -11.05 -4.16 12.32
C PHE A 27 -11.33 -5.67 12.52
N ALA A 28 -10.62 -6.37 13.43
CA ALA A 28 -10.90 -7.76 13.73
C ALA A 28 -12.33 -7.98 14.27
N ASN A 29 -12.87 -7.00 15.01
CA ASN A 29 -14.16 -7.11 15.65
C ASN A 29 -15.31 -6.40 14.90
N HIS A 30 -15.03 -5.63 13.86
CA HIS A 30 -16.02 -4.82 13.15
C HIS A 30 -15.81 -4.86 11.63
N PRO A 31 -16.07 -6.00 10.95
CA PRO A 31 -16.05 -6.05 9.50
C PRO A 31 -17.19 -5.19 8.95
N ILE A 32 -16.90 -4.27 8.04
CA ILE A 32 -17.92 -3.49 7.33
C ILE A 32 -18.36 -4.32 6.12
N HIS A 33 -19.58 -4.88 6.16
CA HIS A 33 -20.14 -5.75 5.10
C HIS A 33 -19.23 -6.96 4.78
N ASP A 34 -18.68 -7.64 5.80
CA ASP A 34 -17.69 -8.72 5.66
C ASP A 34 -16.36 -8.34 4.97
N VAL A 35 -16.13 -7.04 4.74
CA VAL A 35 -14.90 -6.52 4.16
C VAL A 35 -14.05 -5.87 5.24
N GLN A 36 -12.81 -6.34 5.36
CA GLN A 36 -11.83 -5.72 6.26
C GLN A 36 -11.10 -4.58 5.55
N ILE A 37 -11.11 -3.40 6.17
CA ILE A 37 -10.30 -2.27 5.70
C ILE A 37 -8.82 -2.62 5.85
N GLN A 38 -8.09 -2.61 4.74
CA GLN A 38 -6.67 -2.97 4.70
C GLN A 38 -5.79 -1.74 4.92
N LEU A 39 -5.53 -1.38 6.18
CA LEU A 39 -4.66 -0.24 6.53
C LEU A 39 -3.24 -0.41 5.99
N VAL A 40 -2.74 -1.64 5.95
CA VAL A 40 -1.40 -1.93 5.41
C VAL A 40 -1.33 -1.62 3.93
N LEU A 41 -2.34 -2.05 3.14
CA LEU A 41 -2.40 -1.72 1.72
C LEU A 41 -2.54 -0.20 1.49
N ALA A 42 -3.37 0.47 2.30
CA ALA A 42 -3.51 1.93 2.24
C ALA A 42 -2.17 2.65 2.51
N LEU A 43 -1.38 2.18 3.48
CA LEU A 43 -0.04 2.71 3.75
C LEU A 43 0.93 2.46 2.59
N VAL A 44 0.87 1.27 1.98
CA VAL A 44 1.70 0.91 0.83
C VAL A 44 1.44 1.82 -0.36
N VAL A 45 0.16 2.00 -0.74
CA VAL A 45 -0.18 2.84 -1.89
C VAL A 45 0.08 4.32 -1.60
N ALA A 46 -0.07 4.78 -0.36
CA ALA A 46 0.32 6.12 0.06
C ALA A 46 1.85 6.33 -0.03
N ALA A 47 2.64 5.33 0.35
CA ALA A 47 4.10 5.35 0.18
C ALA A 47 4.50 5.38 -1.30
N GLY A 48 3.82 4.63 -2.16
CA GLY A 48 3.99 4.64 -3.61
C GLY A 48 3.63 5.99 -4.22
N ALA A 49 2.42 6.49 -3.96
CA ALA A 49 1.94 7.78 -4.45
C ALA A 49 2.82 8.96 -4.01
N GLY A 50 3.39 8.88 -2.80
CA GLY A 50 4.29 9.92 -2.27
C GLY A 50 5.76 9.74 -2.55
N GLY A 51 6.21 8.52 -2.92
CA GLY A 51 7.63 8.15 -3.02
C GLY A 51 8.10 7.65 -4.38
N GLY A 52 7.18 7.32 -5.28
CA GLY A 52 7.47 6.77 -6.60
C GLY A 52 7.47 5.23 -6.65
N MET A 53 7.61 4.71 -7.87
CA MET A 53 7.43 3.30 -8.21
C MET A 53 8.29 2.34 -7.38
N ASP A 54 9.61 2.58 -7.33
CA ASP A 54 10.54 1.68 -6.66
C ASP A 54 10.27 1.59 -5.16
N ARG A 55 9.96 2.74 -4.55
CA ARG A 55 9.67 2.81 -3.12
C ARG A 55 8.32 2.19 -2.78
N GLY A 56 7.32 2.39 -3.64
CA GLY A 56 6.02 1.75 -3.53
C GLY A 56 6.13 0.23 -3.62
N ALA A 57 6.89 -0.28 -4.59
CA ALA A 57 7.14 -1.70 -4.76
C ALA A 57 7.85 -2.32 -3.54
N ILE A 58 8.93 -1.67 -3.05
CA ILE A 58 9.68 -2.15 -1.87
C ILE A 58 8.80 -2.11 -0.62
N ALA A 59 8.05 -1.01 -0.40
CA ALA A 59 7.13 -0.91 0.73
C ALA A 59 6.07 -2.00 0.68
N GLY A 60 5.45 -2.20 -0.48
CA GLY A 60 4.42 -3.21 -0.70
C GLY A 60 4.94 -4.62 -0.47
N PHE A 61 6.11 -4.94 -1.03
CA PHE A 61 6.70 -6.26 -0.85
C PHE A 61 7.03 -6.55 0.62
N VAL A 62 7.69 -5.63 1.31
CA VAL A 62 8.11 -5.84 2.71
C VAL A 62 6.90 -5.87 3.66
N LEU A 63 5.96 -4.93 3.51
CA LEU A 63 4.75 -4.89 4.34
C LEU A 63 3.79 -6.04 4.02
N GLY A 64 3.70 -6.45 2.75
CA GLY A 64 2.95 -7.63 2.34
C GLY A 64 3.55 -8.92 2.92
N MET A 65 4.88 -9.07 2.89
CA MET A 65 5.57 -10.19 3.52
C MET A 65 5.32 -10.26 5.03
N LEU A 66 5.32 -9.09 5.69
CA LEU A 66 5.00 -8.98 7.11
C LEU A 66 3.53 -9.38 7.39
N SER A 67 2.63 -9.01 6.50
CA SER A 67 1.20 -9.40 6.58
C SER A 67 1.02 -10.90 6.37
N ASP A 68 1.69 -11.50 5.38
CA ASP A 68 1.67 -12.95 5.14
C ASP A 68 2.21 -13.73 6.35
N ALA A 69 3.33 -13.28 6.93
CA ALA A 69 3.94 -13.93 8.10
C ALA A 69 3.05 -13.89 9.35
N SER A 70 2.10 -12.97 9.40
CA SER A 70 1.19 -12.79 10.53
C SER A 70 -0.23 -13.28 10.26
N GLY A 71 -0.56 -13.70 9.04
CA GLY A 71 -1.88 -14.15 8.59
C GLY A 71 -1.93 -15.65 8.26
N ASP A 72 -3.08 -16.08 7.75
CA ASP A 72 -3.34 -17.46 7.32
C ASP A 72 -3.10 -17.65 5.81
N THR A 73 -2.57 -16.62 5.14
CA THR A 73 -2.27 -16.67 3.70
C THR A 73 -0.90 -17.31 3.45
N PRO A 74 -0.73 -18.05 2.32
CA PRO A 74 0.57 -18.55 1.94
C PRO A 74 1.59 -17.40 1.79
N LEU A 75 2.81 -17.65 2.26
CA LEU A 75 3.89 -16.66 2.20
C LEU A 75 4.13 -16.18 0.76
N GLY A 76 4.14 -14.88 0.56
CA GLY A 76 4.42 -14.23 -0.72
C GLY A 76 3.19 -13.73 -1.48
N VAL A 77 1.99 -14.18 -1.15
CA VAL A 77 0.74 -13.77 -1.83
C VAL A 77 0.49 -12.27 -1.65
N LEU A 78 0.43 -11.81 -0.41
CA LEU A 78 0.23 -10.39 -0.12
C LEU A 78 1.48 -9.58 -0.45
N ALA A 79 2.68 -10.15 -0.32
CA ALA A 79 3.91 -9.50 -0.72
C ALA A 79 3.90 -9.10 -2.19
N LEU A 80 3.50 -10.01 -3.09
CA LEU A 80 3.38 -9.73 -4.52
C LEU A 80 2.23 -8.78 -4.81
N ALA A 81 1.06 -9.03 -4.24
CA ALA A 81 -0.14 -8.21 -4.47
C ALA A 81 0.07 -6.77 -4.03
N TYR A 82 0.57 -6.55 -2.82
CA TYR A 82 0.85 -5.20 -2.29
C TYR A 82 2.02 -4.54 -3.00
N GLY A 83 3.03 -5.34 -3.41
CA GLY A 83 4.13 -4.85 -4.25
C GLY A 83 3.62 -4.28 -5.57
N MET A 84 2.71 -4.99 -6.25
CA MET A 84 2.07 -4.52 -7.49
C MET A 84 1.21 -3.28 -7.23
N GLY A 85 0.42 -3.25 -6.17
CA GLY A 85 -0.40 -2.11 -5.79
C GLY A 85 0.43 -0.85 -5.51
N GLY A 86 1.48 -0.99 -4.70
CA GLY A 86 2.41 0.11 -4.39
C GLY A 86 3.20 0.59 -5.61
N MET A 87 3.63 -0.34 -6.47
CA MET A 87 4.29 -0.04 -7.73
C MET A 87 3.38 0.76 -8.67
N THR A 88 2.12 0.34 -8.81
CA THR A 88 1.12 1.03 -9.66
C THR A 88 0.83 2.43 -9.15
N ALA A 89 0.58 2.60 -7.85
CA ALA A 89 0.41 3.92 -7.26
C ALA A 89 1.63 4.82 -7.47
N GLY A 90 2.83 4.26 -7.34
CA GLY A 90 4.08 4.96 -7.57
C GLY A 90 4.38 5.24 -9.04
N TYR A 91 3.94 4.40 -9.96
CA TYR A 91 4.08 4.64 -11.40
C TYR A 91 3.27 5.86 -11.84
N LEU A 92 2.06 5.99 -11.36
CA LEU A 92 1.20 7.15 -11.63
C LEU A 92 1.82 8.47 -11.10
N HIS A 93 2.68 8.41 -10.08
CA HIS A 93 3.45 9.57 -9.60
C HIS A 93 4.42 10.15 -10.65
N ARG A 94 4.79 9.39 -11.70
CA ARG A 94 5.62 9.90 -12.81
C ARG A 94 4.96 11.02 -13.60
N PHE A 95 3.63 11.05 -13.62
CA PHE A 95 2.87 12.07 -14.36
C PHE A 95 2.75 13.38 -13.57
N THR A 96 2.99 13.37 -12.26
CA THR A 96 2.87 14.55 -11.41
C THR A 96 3.87 14.48 -10.26
N THR A 97 4.86 15.36 -10.25
CA THR A 97 5.98 15.32 -9.29
C THR A 97 5.56 15.67 -7.86
N ASP A 98 4.52 16.46 -7.67
CA ASP A 98 3.90 16.79 -6.39
C ASP A 98 2.37 16.74 -6.55
N PRO A 99 1.78 15.53 -6.45
CA PRO A 99 0.34 15.41 -6.65
C PRO A 99 -0.39 16.18 -5.55
N GLN A 100 -1.40 16.95 -5.98
CA GLN A 100 -2.37 17.53 -5.06
C GLN A 100 -3.01 16.38 -4.27
N TRP A 101 -3.48 16.64 -3.07
CA TRP A 101 -4.00 15.62 -2.15
C TRP A 101 -5.07 14.71 -2.77
N TRP A 102 -5.96 15.26 -3.61
CA TRP A 102 -7.00 14.50 -4.30
C TRP A 102 -6.42 13.59 -5.42
N LEU A 103 -5.37 14.06 -6.11
CA LEU A 103 -4.72 13.27 -7.16
C LEU A 103 -3.93 12.11 -6.55
N ALA A 104 -3.30 12.35 -5.39
CA ALA A 104 -2.66 11.29 -4.62
C ALA A 104 -3.66 10.26 -4.12
N ALA A 105 -4.85 10.69 -3.68
CA ALA A 105 -5.95 9.80 -3.32
C ALA A 105 -6.40 8.94 -4.51
N LEU A 106 -6.54 9.54 -5.69
CA LEU A 106 -6.87 8.82 -6.92
C LEU A 106 -5.81 7.75 -7.26
N PHE A 107 -4.53 8.11 -7.19
CA PHE A 107 -3.43 7.16 -7.43
C PHE A 107 -3.42 6.01 -6.42
N ALA A 108 -3.69 6.32 -5.16
CA ALA A 108 -3.81 5.32 -4.12
C ALA A 108 -5.00 4.39 -4.35
N THR A 109 -6.15 4.92 -4.76
CA THR A 109 -7.34 4.12 -5.11
C THR A 109 -7.04 3.16 -6.24
N MET A 110 -6.40 3.61 -7.32
CA MET A 110 -6.02 2.75 -8.45
C MET A 110 -5.01 1.70 -8.04
N GLY A 111 -3.98 2.08 -7.27
CA GLY A 111 -2.98 1.15 -6.75
C GLY A 111 -3.59 0.10 -5.83
N ALA A 112 -4.50 0.49 -4.95
CA ALA A 112 -5.21 -0.43 -4.06
C ALA A 112 -6.11 -1.39 -4.83
N ALA A 113 -6.83 -0.91 -5.86
CA ALA A 113 -7.64 -1.77 -6.72
C ALA A 113 -6.79 -2.83 -7.43
N VAL A 114 -5.61 -2.45 -7.95
CA VAL A 114 -4.67 -3.38 -8.57
C VAL A 114 -4.13 -4.37 -7.52
N GLY A 115 -3.72 -3.91 -6.35
CA GLY A 115 -3.25 -4.77 -5.27
C GLY A 115 -4.29 -5.80 -4.84
N GLU A 116 -5.54 -5.37 -4.63
CA GLU A 116 -6.63 -6.24 -4.21
C GLU A 116 -7.01 -7.26 -5.29
N THR A 117 -7.07 -6.85 -6.55
CA THR A 117 -7.33 -7.76 -7.67
C THR A 117 -6.18 -8.73 -7.94
N ALA A 118 -4.96 -8.38 -7.56
CA ALA A 118 -3.80 -9.26 -7.68
C ALA A 118 -3.85 -10.43 -6.67
N ILE A 119 -4.48 -10.27 -5.50
CA ILE A 119 -4.56 -11.31 -4.47
C ILE A 119 -5.17 -12.62 -5.03
N PRO A 120 -6.37 -12.62 -5.63
CA PRO A 120 -6.94 -13.83 -6.20
C PRO A 120 -6.11 -14.40 -7.35
N VAL A 121 -5.48 -13.55 -8.15
CA VAL A 121 -4.62 -14.00 -9.26
C VAL A 121 -3.39 -14.74 -8.72
N VAL A 122 -2.73 -14.19 -7.70
CA VAL A 122 -1.56 -14.84 -7.08
C VAL A 122 -1.98 -16.14 -6.37
N LYS A 123 -3.12 -16.16 -5.68
CA LYS A 123 -3.67 -17.37 -5.07
C LYS A 123 -3.94 -18.48 -6.11
N ALA A 124 -4.42 -18.12 -7.29
CA ALA A 124 -4.57 -19.07 -8.38
C ALA A 124 -3.25 -19.70 -8.81
N LEU A 125 -2.18 -18.92 -8.86
CA LEU A 125 -0.85 -19.40 -9.23
C LEU A 125 -0.26 -20.34 -8.16
N THR A 126 -0.65 -20.18 -6.89
CA THR A 126 -0.26 -21.08 -5.79
C THR A 126 -1.10 -22.35 -5.68
N GLY A 127 -2.10 -22.52 -6.55
CA GLY A 127 -2.93 -23.75 -6.62
C GLY A 127 -4.08 -23.78 -5.60
N GLU A 128 -4.37 -22.71 -4.91
CA GLU A 128 -5.55 -22.60 -4.04
C GLU A 128 -6.83 -22.60 -4.88
N ARG A 129 -7.79 -23.47 -4.52
CA ARG A 129 -9.10 -23.56 -5.20
C ARG A 129 -10.15 -22.70 -4.52
N GLY A 130 -11.09 -22.12 -5.29
CA GLY A 130 -12.25 -21.41 -4.73
C GLY A 130 -12.03 -19.93 -4.34
N TRP A 131 -10.99 -19.31 -4.82
CA TRP A 131 -10.59 -17.94 -4.50
C TRP A 131 -11.28 -16.85 -5.36
N VAL A 132 -11.89 -17.21 -6.49
CA VAL A 132 -12.76 -16.32 -7.27
C VAL A 132 -14.17 -16.40 -6.74
N ASN A 133 -14.56 -15.39 -5.98
CA ASN A 133 -15.93 -15.30 -5.46
C ASN A 133 -16.58 -14.00 -5.95
N SER A 134 -17.89 -13.99 -6.08
CA SER A 134 -18.67 -12.79 -6.44
C SER A 134 -18.48 -11.62 -5.46
N SER A 135 -18.00 -11.91 -4.26
CA SER A 135 -17.63 -10.88 -3.27
C SER A 135 -16.51 -9.93 -3.74
N LEU A 136 -15.66 -10.32 -4.70
CA LEU A 136 -14.61 -9.46 -5.24
C LEU A 136 -15.15 -8.16 -5.84
N LEU A 137 -16.32 -8.22 -6.48
CA LEU A 137 -16.98 -7.04 -7.05
C LEU A 137 -17.37 -6.00 -5.99
N VAL A 138 -17.55 -6.43 -4.76
CA VAL A 138 -17.88 -5.56 -3.62
C VAL A 138 -16.61 -5.20 -2.83
N THR A 139 -15.72 -6.15 -2.62
CA THR A 139 -14.49 -5.98 -1.82
C THR A 139 -13.52 -4.99 -2.47
N VAL A 140 -13.24 -5.15 -3.77
CA VAL A 140 -12.26 -4.31 -4.47
C VAL A 140 -12.62 -2.81 -4.40
N PRO A 141 -13.85 -2.36 -4.74
CA PRO A 141 -14.17 -0.94 -4.67
C PRO A 141 -14.16 -0.41 -3.22
N ILE A 142 -14.62 -1.18 -2.24
CA ILE A 142 -14.61 -0.75 -0.83
C ILE A 142 -13.18 -0.55 -0.34
N VAL A 143 -12.29 -1.52 -0.57
CA VAL A 143 -10.88 -1.43 -0.18
C VAL A 143 -10.17 -0.31 -0.95
N ALA A 144 -10.42 -0.17 -2.24
CA ALA A 144 -9.81 0.87 -3.06
C ALA A 144 -10.22 2.28 -2.61
N VAL A 145 -11.51 2.51 -2.38
CA VAL A 145 -12.02 3.81 -1.91
C VAL A 145 -11.52 4.13 -0.51
N SER A 146 -11.54 3.15 0.40
CA SER A 146 -11.02 3.33 1.77
C SER A 146 -9.53 3.68 1.77
N ALA A 147 -8.72 3.02 0.93
CA ALA A 147 -7.31 3.34 0.76
C ALA A 147 -7.09 4.74 0.19
N GLY A 148 -7.91 5.16 -0.78
CA GLY A 148 -7.89 6.52 -1.33
C GLY A 148 -8.21 7.59 -0.29
N LEU A 149 -9.23 7.38 0.53
CA LEU A 149 -9.62 8.29 1.61
C LEU A 149 -8.54 8.39 2.71
N LEU A 150 -7.89 7.27 3.03
CA LEU A 150 -6.83 7.22 4.03
C LEU A 150 -5.48 7.75 3.48
N CYS A 151 -5.31 7.80 2.16
CA CYS A 151 -4.05 8.19 1.53
C CYS A 151 -3.53 9.56 1.98
N PRO A 152 -4.31 10.65 2.00
CA PRO A 152 -3.79 11.95 2.42
C PRO A 152 -3.31 11.96 3.88
N LEU A 153 -3.92 11.17 4.74
CA LEU A 153 -3.52 11.01 6.15
C LEU A 153 -2.25 10.15 6.26
N LEU A 154 -2.12 9.08 5.48
CA LEU A 154 -1.00 8.16 5.51
C LEU A 154 0.20 8.61 4.67
N MET A 155 0.01 9.54 3.73
CA MET A 155 1.07 10.03 2.86
C MET A 155 2.28 10.63 3.60
N PRO A 156 2.12 11.47 4.66
CA PRO A 156 3.26 11.97 5.40
C PRO A 156 4.04 10.84 6.09
N VAL A 157 3.33 9.82 6.60
CA VAL A 157 3.95 8.63 7.21
C VAL A 157 4.71 7.82 6.15
N GLY A 158 4.10 7.57 5.00
CA GLY A 158 4.73 6.88 3.87
C GLY A 158 5.99 7.58 3.36
N ARG A 159 5.93 8.91 3.20
CA ARG A 159 7.09 9.73 2.81
C ARG A 159 8.22 9.70 3.86
N TRP A 160 7.87 9.81 5.13
CA TRP A 160 8.85 9.76 6.21
C TRP A 160 9.53 8.37 6.30
N MET A 161 8.74 7.32 6.21
CA MET A 161 9.19 5.93 6.22
C MET A 161 10.17 5.66 5.06
N MET A 162 9.88 6.18 3.86
CA MET A 162 10.70 6.03 2.67
C MET A 162 11.83 7.06 2.55
N GLY A 163 12.00 7.97 3.52
CA GLY A 163 13.04 8.99 3.52
C GLY A 163 12.91 10.00 2.38
N VAL A 164 11.69 10.25 1.90
CA VAL A 164 11.42 11.24 0.85
C VAL A 164 11.50 12.63 1.44
N LYS A 165 12.53 13.38 1.10
CA LYS A 165 12.64 14.80 1.46
C LYS A 165 11.76 15.63 0.53
N ARG A 166 10.88 16.49 1.07
CA ARG A 166 10.21 17.53 0.27
C ARG A 166 11.29 18.42 -0.36
N LYS A 167 11.31 18.53 -1.69
CA LYS A 167 12.05 19.62 -2.34
C LYS A 167 11.39 20.93 -1.89
N LYS A 168 12.06 21.68 -1.03
CA LYS A 168 11.68 23.08 -0.80
C LYS A 168 11.89 23.79 -2.13
N TRP A 169 10.81 24.34 -2.71
CA TRP A 169 10.93 25.34 -3.75
C TRP A 169 11.78 26.47 -3.18
N LYS A 170 12.99 26.65 -3.69
CA LYS A 170 13.65 27.93 -3.56
C LYS A 170 12.83 28.88 -4.43
N ALA A 171 12.09 29.79 -3.82
CA ALA A 171 11.57 30.93 -4.52
C ALA A 171 12.78 31.60 -5.18
N MET A 172 12.78 31.63 -6.52
CA MET A 172 13.69 32.52 -7.23
C MET A 172 13.24 33.94 -6.94
N THR A 173 13.75 34.47 -5.86
CA THR A 173 13.80 35.89 -5.63
C THR A 173 15.17 36.35 -6.19
N GLU A 174 15.20 36.73 -7.43
CA GLU A 174 16.06 37.76 -8.03
C GLU A 174 15.33 38.36 -9.21
#